data_878385bfbf54e76d017a63ed0f9c4a31
#
_entry.id   878385bfbf54e76d017a63ed0f9c4a31
#
_cell.length_a   1.000
_cell.length_b   1.000
_cell.length_c   1.000
_cell.angle_alpha   90.00
_cell.angle_beta   90.00
_cell.angle_gamma   90.00
#
_symmetry.space_group_name_H-M   'P 1'
#
loop_
_entity.id
_entity.type
_entity.pdbx_description
1 polymer ?
#
loop_
_entity_poly.entity_id
_entity_poly.type
_entity_poly.pdbx_seq_one_letter_code
_entity_poly.pdbx_strand_id
1 'polypeptide(L)'
;MGPWVTALSAGASDMSAWVLMGLPTSIYALGLGQAWISIGLLTGYSLSWIFQAPRLRRFSIVANDAITIPQYLSNRFLSKSHVLQVICAIVFLIAYTIYSASSIKACGTLFNTVIGIDQTYTMYVAAFIIIGYTFLGGFPLFAGLTSTKA
;
A
#
# COMPACT_ATOMS: atom_id res chain seq x y z
N MET A 1 5.22 17.97 2.44
CA MET A 1 6.00 16.94 3.15
C MET A 1 7.40 16.87 2.57
N GLY A 2 8.43 16.65 3.41
CA GLY A 2 9.80 16.50 2.93
C GLY A 2 10.02 15.15 2.22
N PRO A 3 11.03 15.03 1.33
CA PRO A 3 11.27 13.81 0.55
C PRO A 3 11.52 12.57 1.43
N TRP A 4 12.15 12.73 2.57
CA TRP A 4 12.40 11.65 3.53
C TRP A 4 11.11 11.09 4.15
N VAL A 5 10.21 11.99 4.58
CA VAL A 5 8.92 11.57 5.16
C VAL A 5 8.07 10.86 4.13
N THR A 6 8.08 11.34 2.88
CA THR A 6 7.34 10.69 1.79
C THR A 6 7.89 9.29 1.46
N ALA A 7 9.23 9.15 1.42
CA ALA A 7 9.86 7.87 1.16
C ALA A 7 9.58 6.84 2.28
N LEU A 8 9.70 7.25 3.55
CA LEU A 8 9.39 6.39 4.69
C LEU A 8 7.90 6.00 4.73
N SER A 9 7.01 6.95 4.45
CA SER A 9 5.57 6.68 4.40
C SER A 9 5.21 5.72 3.26
N ALA A 10 5.80 5.90 2.08
CA ALA A 10 5.59 4.99 0.96
C ALA A 10 6.09 3.57 1.29
N GLY A 11 7.30 3.44 1.85
CA GLY A 11 7.86 2.16 2.27
C GLY A 11 7.03 1.47 3.35
N ALA A 12 6.59 2.23 4.36
CA ALA A 12 5.75 1.69 5.44
C ALA A 12 4.36 1.23 4.94
N SER A 13 3.81 1.90 3.92
CA SER A 13 2.51 1.53 3.34
C SER A 13 2.60 0.32 2.40
N ASP A 14 3.77 0.08 1.80
CA ASP A 14 3.99 -1.02 0.87
C ASP A 14 4.36 -2.33 1.60
N MET A 15 5.00 -2.23 2.76
CA MET A 15 5.37 -3.39 3.58
C MET A 15 4.13 -4.04 4.18
N SER A 16 3.90 -5.31 3.81
CA SER A 16 2.83 -6.13 4.36
C SER A 16 3.37 -7.11 5.42
N ALA A 17 2.45 -7.79 6.11
CA ALA A 17 2.78 -8.90 7.00
C ALA A 17 3.60 -10.00 6.32
N TRP A 18 3.60 -10.09 4.99
CA TRP A 18 4.40 -11.04 4.24
C TRP A 18 5.90 -10.83 4.44
N VAL A 19 6.36 -9.59 4.54
CA VAL A 19 7.78 -9.28 4.79
C VAL A 19 8.23 -9.75 6.17
N LEU A 20 7.36 -9.65 7.18
CA LEU A 20 7.69 -10.03 8.56
C LEU A 20 7.52 -11.53 8.83
N MET A 21 6.55 -12.18 8.21
CA MET A 21 6.19 -13.56 8.50
C MET A 21 6.45 -14.49 7.31
N GLY A 22 6.04 -14.12 6.12
CA GLY A 22 6.13 -14.97 4.94
C GLY A 22 7.56 -15.20 4.49
N LEU A 23 8.35 -14.14 4.40
CA LEU A 23 9.73 -14.24 3.92
C LEU A 23 10.64 -15.02 4.90
N PRO A 24 10.69 -14.74 6.22
CA PRO A 24 11.47 -15.54 7.15
C PRO A 24 11.02 -17.00 7.19
N THR A 25 9.72 -17.25 7.18
CA THR A 25 9.18 -18.62 7.18
C THR A 25 9.56 -19.38 5.91
N SER A 26 9.53 -18.71 4.73
CA SER A 26 9.93 -19.36 3.49
C SER A 26 11.43 -19.69 3.47
N ILE A 27 12.27 -18.81 4.00
CA ILE A 27 13.72 -19.08 4.12
C ILE A 27 13.97 -20.24 5.10
N TYR A 28 13.26 -20.28 6.20
CA TYR A 28 13.37 -21.36 7.19
C TYR A 28 12.93 -22.72 6.61
N ALA A 29 11.83 -22.75 5.88
CA ALA A 29 11.25 -23.98 5.34
C ALA A 29 11.96 -24.49 4.06
N LEU A 30 12.39 -23.60 3.18
CA LEU A 30 12.89 -23.92 1.83
C LEU A 30 14.39 -23.62 1.65
N GLY A 31 15.04 -23.09 2.69
CA GLY A 31 16.48 -22.82 2.71
C GLY A 31 16.87 -21.47 2.12
N LEU A 32 18.19 -21.20 2.14
CA LEU A 32 18.80 -19.92 1.75
C LEU A 32 18.52 -19.50 0.29
N GLY A 33 18.10 -20.42 -0.57
CA GLY A 33 17.70 -20.09 -1.94
C GLY A 33 16.56 -19.05 -2.00
N GLN A 34 15.70 -19.01 -0.98
CA GLN A 34 14.62 -18.01 -0.90
C GLN A 34 15.12 -16.58 -0.59
N ALA A 35 16.35 -16.42 -0.12
CA ALA A 35 16.93 -15.10 0.11
C ALA A 35 17.09 -14.29 -1.20
N TRP A 36 17.14 -14.96 -2.36
CA TRP A 36 17.12 -14.29 -3.67
C TRP A 36 15.87 -13.44 -3.89
N ILE A 37 14.75 -13.79 -3.25
CA ILE A 37 13.52 -12.98 -3.28
C ILE A 37 13.79 -11.59 -2.71
N SER A 38 14.51 -11.48 -1.59
CA SER A 38 14.84 -10.19 -0.97
C SER A 38 15.72 -9.33 -1.89
N ILE A 39 16.70 -9.94 -2.56
CA ILE A 39 17.57 -9.25 -3.52
C ILE A 39 16.75 -8.79 -4.73
N GLY A 40 15.87 -9.66 -5.24
CA GLY A 40 14.97 -9.34 -6.36
C GLY A 40 14.00 -8.20 -6.02
N LEU A 41 13.43 -8.20 -4.82
CA LEU A 41 12.55 -7.14 -4.34
C LEU A 41 13.31 -5.81 -4.22
N LEU A 42 14.50 -5.81 -3.60
CA LEU A 42 15.30 -4.60 -3.44
C LEU A 42 15.68 -3.99 -4.78
N THR A 43 16.19 -4.81 -5.70
CA THR A 43 16.59 -4.34 -7.03
C THR A 43 15.39 -3.90 -7.86
N GLY A 44 14.31 -4.69 -7.87
CA GLY A 44 13.07 -4.36 -8.60
C GLY A 44 12.43 -3.08 -8.10
N TYR A 45 12.36 -2.89 -6.78
CA TYR A 45 11.82 -1.67 -6.17
C TYR A 45 12.67 -0.45 -6.53
N SER A 46 14.00 -0.56 -6.41
CA SER A 46 14.92 0.53 -6.77
C SER A 46 14.81 0.92 -8.25
N LEU A 47 14.77 -0.07 -9.14
CA LEU A 47 14.61 0.17 -10.58
C LEU A 47 13.25 0.79 -10.91
N SER A 48 12.18 0.36 -10.23
CA SER A 48 10.84 0.94 -10.40
C SER A 48 10.82 2.42 -10.04
N TRP A 49 11.45 2.80 -8.93
CA TRP A 49 11.54 4.22 -8.54
C TRP A 49 12.36 5.06 -9.49
N ILE A 50 13.45 4.52 -10.05
CA ILE A 50 14.33 5.25 -10.97
C ILE A 50 13.68 5.40 -12.35
N PHE A 51 13.08 4.34 -12.89
CA PHE A 51 12.60 4.33 -14.28
C PHE A 51 11.09 4.55 -14.42
N GLN A 52 10.30 3.94 -13.56
CA GLN A 52 8.84 3.93 -13.69
C GLN A 52 8.19 5.16 -13.03
N ALA A 53 8.60 5.52 -11.84
CA ALA A 53 7.96 6.60 -11.09
C ALA A 53 8.06 7.97 -11.80
N PRO A 54 9.21 8.40 -12.36
CA PRO A 54 9.29 9.68 -13.07
C PRO A 54 8.43 9.68 -14.36
N ARG A 55 8.38 8.56 -15.06
CA ARG A 55 7.54 8.43 -16.27
C ARG A 55 6.05 8.48 -15.91
N LEU A 56 5.65 7.72 -14.91
CA LEU A 56 4.27 7.71 -14.44
C LEU A 56 3.82 9.10 -13.98
N ARG A 57 4.68 9.82 -13.26
CA ARG A 57 4.38 11.20 -12.82
C ARG A 57 4.19 12.15 -14.00
N ARG A 58 5.05 12.08 -15.01
CA ARG A 58 4.90 12.90 -16.22
C ARG A 58 3.59 12.59 -16.96
N PHE A 59 3.27 11.31 -17.13
CA PHE A 59 2.02 10.91 -17.77
C PHE A 59 0.78 11.27 -16.94
N SER A 60 0.85 11.19 -15.62
CA SER A 60 -0.23 11.59 -14.73
C SER A 60 -0.55 13.10 -14.83
N ILE A 61 0.48 13.94 -14.95
CA ILE A 61 0.30 15.39 -15.15
C ILE A 61 -0.39 15.67 -16.49
N VAL A 62 0.06 15.03 -17.57
CA VAL A 62 -0.56 15.15 -18.90
C VAL A 62 -2.00 14.63 -18.91
N ALA A 63 -2.29 13.61 -18.10
CA ALA A 63 -3.62 13.05 -17.93
C ALA A 63 -4.49 13.82 -16.91
N ASN A 64 -4.43 15.15 -16.95
CA ASN A 64 -5.22 16.06 -16.11
C ASN A 64 -4.91 15.91 -14.60
N ASP A 65 -3.63 15.77 -14.27
CA ASP A 65 -3.10 15.59 -12.89
C ASP A 65 -3.85 14.52 -12.09
N ALA A 66 -4.05 13.36 -12.71
CA ALA A 66 -4.78 12.26 -12.12
C ALA A 66 -4.05 11.73 -10.86
N ILE A 67 -4.75 11.74 -9.73
CA ILE A 67 -4.22 11.31 -8.43
C ILE A 67 -4.40 9.81 -8.24
N THR A 68 -5.48 9.24 -8.80
CA THR A 68 -5.81 7.82 -8.64
C THR A 68 -5.63 7.05 -9.94
N ILE A 69 -5.27 5.76 -9.83
CA ILE A 69 -5.11 4.89 -11.00
C ILE A 69 -6.40 4.78 -11.83
N PRO A 70 -7.60 4.61 -11.26
CA PRO A 70 -8.84 4.62 -12.03
C PRO A 70 -9.05 5.91 -12.83
N GLN A 71 -8.77 7.06 -12.22
CA GLN A 71 -8.85 8.36 -12.88
C GLN A 71 -7.81 8.48 -13.99
N TYR A 72 -6.56 8.06 -13.74
CA TYR A 72 -5.50 8.05 -14.73
C TYR A 72 -5.88 7.22 -15.96
N LEU A 73 -6.40 6.00 -15.76
CA LEU A 73 -6.84 5.14 -16.85
C LEU A 73 -7.99 5.75 -17.64
N SER A 74 -8.99 6.31 -16.97
CA SER A 74 -10.11 6.99 -17.62
C SER A 74 -9.64 8.15 -18.50
N ASN A 75 -8.75 8.99 -17.97
CA ASN A 75 -8.21 10.14 -18.69
C ASN A 75 -7.29 9.71 -19.86
N ARG A 76 -6.46 8.68 -19.65
CA ARG A 76 -5.54 8.17 -20.68
C ARG A 76 -6.28 7.59 -21.89
N PHE A 77 -7.37 6.87 -21.65
CA PHE A 77 -8.19 6.28 -22.73
C PHE A 77 -9.27 7.23 -23.27
N LEU A 78 -9.27 8.49 -22.82
CA LEU A 78 -10.27 9.50 -23.22
C LEU A 78 -11.70 8.97 -23.12
N SER A 79 -11.95 8.19 -22.07
CA SER A 79 -13.24 7.54 -21.87
C SER A 79 -14.31 8.60 -21.61
N LYS A 80 -15.27 8.74 -22.52
CA LYS A 80 -16.43 9.63 -22.35
C LYS A 80 -17.39 9.13 -21.27
N SER A 81 -17.28 7.84 -20.90
CA SER A 81 -18.11 7.21 -19.88
C SER A 81 -17.29 6.90 -18.62
N HIS A 82 -17.89 7.13 -17.46
CA HIS A 82 -17.28 6.78 -16.16
C HIS A 82 -17.24 5.28 -15.86
N VAL A 83 -17.75 4.43 -16.78
CA VAL A 83 -17.83 2.97 -16.57
C VAL A 83 -16.46 2.35 -16.28
N LEU A 84 -15.42 2.74 -17.02
CA LEU A 84 -14.07 2.23 -16.78
C LEU A 84 -13.57 2.59 -15.37
N GLN A 85 -13.81 3.83 -14.94
CA GLN A 85 -13.41 4.30 -13.62
C GLN A 85 -14.15 3.54 -12.51
N VAL A 86 -15.45 3.31 -12.68
CA VAL A 86 -16.27 2.57 -11.71
C VAL A 86 -15.85 1.11 -11.61
N ILE A 87 -15.62 0.43 -12.73
CA ILE A 87 -15.14 -0.96 -12.74
C ILE A 87 -13.79 -1.06 -12.01
N CYS A 88 -12.83 -0.20 -12.34
CA CYS A 88 -11.54 -0.17 -11.66
C CYS A 88 -11.70 0.11 -10.16
N ALA A 89 -12.56 1.05 -9.78
CA ALA A 89 -12.80 1.37 -8.37
C ALA A 89 -13.38 0.18 -7.60
N ILE A 90 -14.32 -0.57 -8.17
CA ILE A 90 -14.89 -1.77 -7.56
C ILE A 90 -13.82 -2.85 -7.38
N VAL A 91 -13.01 -3.11 -8.40
CA VAL A 91 -11.92 -4.10 -8.32
C VAL A 91 -10.93 -3.71 -7.22
N PHE A 92 -10.51 -2.43 -7.16
CA PHE A 92 -9.63 -1.96 -6.11
C PHE A 92 -10.25 -2.08 -4.72
N LEU A 93 -11.53 -1.73 -4.57
CA LEU A 93 -12.23 -1.84 -3.29
C LEU A 93 -12.24 -3.28 -2.78
N ILE A 94 -12.58 -4.24 -3.63
CA ILE A 94 -12.56 -5.67 -3.28
C ILE A 94 -11.15 -6.12 -2.91
N ALA A 95 -10.16 -5.81 -3.75
CA ALA A 95 -8.78 -6.22 -3.53
C ALA A 95 -8.20 -5.64 -2.23
N TYR A 96 -8.39 -4.35 -1.97
CA TYR A 96 -7.90 -3.70 -0.75
C TYR A 96 -8.65 -4.15 0.51
N THR A 97 -9.92 -4.50 0.41
CA THR A 97 -10.67 -5.05 1.56
C THR A 97 -10.08 -6.41 1.97
N ILE A 98 -9.83 -7.30 1.00
CA ILE A 98 -9.21 -8.59 1.26
C ILE A 98 -7.80 -8.42 1.81
N TYR A 99 -7.02 -7.51 1.23
CA TYR A 99 -5.66 -7.20 1.68
C TYR A 99 -5.63 -6.69 3.13
N SER A 100 -6.50 -5.75 3.47
CA SER A 100 -6.60 -5.20 4.83
C SER A 100 -7.01 -6.26 5.84
N ALA A 101 -8.01 -7.09 5.52
CA ALA A 101 -8.43 -8.19 6.36
C ALA A 101 -7.29 -9.20 6.60
N SER A 102 -6.54 -9.54 5.56
CA SER A 102 -5.36 -10.41 5.66
C SER A 102 -4.28 -9.80 6.58
N SER A 103 -4.02 -8.51 6.46
CA SER A 103 -3.03 -7.81 7.29
C SER A 103 -3.40 -7.78 8.76
N ILE A 104 -4.68 -7.54 9.08
CA ILE A 104 -5.19 -7.58 10.47
C ILE A 104 -5.08 -8.98 11.04
N LYS A 105 -5.44 -10.01 10.27
CA LYS A 105 -5.31 -11.42 10.70
C LYS A 105 -3.86 -11.79 10.96
N ALA A 106 -2.94 -11.40 10.09
CA ALA A 106 -1.51 -11.67 10.25
C ALA A 106 -0.95 -10.98 11.50
N CYS A 107 -1.37 -9.75 11.80
CA CYS A 107 -1.03 -9.05 13.02
C CYS A 107 -1.49 -9.85 14.26
N GLY A 108 -2.75 -10.31 14.26
CA GLY A 108 -3.27 -11.16 15.34
C GLY A 108 -2.48 -12.45 15.54
N THR A 109 -2.12 -13.12 14.46
CA THR A 109 -1.30 -14.35 14.52
C THR A 109 0.09 -14.07 15.07
N LEU A 110 0.74 -12.99 14.65
CA LEU A 110 2.07 -12.61 15.12
C LEU A 110 2.08 -12.38 16.63
N PHE A 111 1.15 -11.59 17.14
CA PHE A 111 1.07 -11.29 18.57
C PHE A 111 0.70 -12.52 19.42
N ASN A 112 -0.17 -13.38 18.89
CA ASN A 112 -0.48 -14.65 19.55
C ASN A 112 0.75 -15.54 19.66
N THR A 113 1.55 -15.65 18.60
CA THR A 113 2.75 -16.51 18.58
C THR A 113 3.89 -15.95 19.44
N VAL A 114 4.07 -14.63 19.47
CA VAL A 114 5.22 -13.99 20.15
C VAL A 114 4.93 -13.72 21.63
N ILE A 115 3.73 -13.26 21.94
CA ILE A 115 3.36 -12.77 23.28
C ILE A 115 2.38 -13.71 23.97
N GLY A 116 1.68 -14.60 23.22
CA GLY A 116 0.68 -15.51 23.77
C GLY A 116 -0.70 -14.87 24.03
N ILE A 117 -0.94 -13.67 23.50
CA ILE A 117 -2.25 -13.00 23.63
C ILE A 117 -3.24 -13.64 22.66
N ASP A 118 -4.50 -13.73 23.05
CA ASP A 118 -5.57 -14.25 22.19
C ASP A 118 -5.61 -13.52 20.85
N GLN A 119 -5.62 -14.28 19.75
CA GLN A 119 -5.60 -13.78 18.40
C GLN A 119 -6.79 -12.84 18.11
N THR A 120 -7.97 -13.20 18.59
CA THR A 120 -9.20 -12.45 18.34
C THR A 120 -9.15 -11.06 18.98
N TYR A 121 -8.68 -11.00 20.23
CA TYR A 121 -8.52 -9.73 20.94
C TYR A 121 -7.50 -8.82 20.25
N THR A 122 -6.36 -9.38 19.86
CA THR A 122 -5.30 -8.63 19.15
C THR A 122 -5.79 -8.10 17.80
N MET A 123 -6.61 -8.86 17.07
CA MET A 123 -7.19 -8.40 15.80
C MET A 123 -8.09 -7.17 16.00
N TYR A 124 -8.93 -7.15 17.03
CA TYR A 124 -9.77 -5.99 17.33
C TYR A 124 -8.96 -4.75 17.72
N VAL A 125 -7.94 -4.94 18.56
CA VAL A 125 -7.04 -3.85 18.97
C VAL A 125 -6.28 -3.30 17.77
N ALA A 126 -5.73 -4.17 16.93
CA ALA A 126 -5.03 -3.77 15.70
C ALA A 126 -5.96 -3.00 14.74
N ALA A 127 -7.17 -3.50 14.52
CA ALA A 127 -8.16 -2.82 13.69
C ALA A 127 -8.50 -1.43 14.23
N PHE A 128 -8.71 -1.30 15.53
CA PHE A 128 -8.99 -0.02 16.18
C PHE A 128 -7.85 0.98 16.02
N ILE A 129 -6.59 0.53 16.23
CA ILE A 129 -5.40 1.36 16.05
C ILE A 129 -5.27 1.80 14.60
N ILE A 130 -5.43 0.88 13.63
CA ILE A 130 -5.34 1.16 12.19
C ILE A 130 -6.38 2.21 11.79
N ILE A 131 -7.62 2.02 12.18
CA ILE A 131 -8.70 2.97 11.91
C ILE A 131 -8.39 4.32 12.57
N GLY A 132 -7.96 4.32 13.83
CA GLY A 132 -7.63 5.53 14.57
C GLY A 132 -6.54 6.38 13.92
N TYR A 133 -5.39 5.79 13.57
CA TYR A 133 -4.33 6.56 12.91
C TYR A 133 -4.69 6.96 11.47
N THR A 134 -5.50 6.17 10.77
CA THR A 134 -5.96 6.51 9.42
C THR A 134 -6.86 7.74 9.45
N PHE A 135 -7.76 7.84 10.43
CA PHE A 135 -8.56 9.05 10.64
C PHE A 135 -7.71 10.27 10.98
N LEU A 136 -6.71 10.11 11.85
CA LEU A 136 -5.82 11.22 12.25
C LEU A 136 -4.83 11.60 11.14
N GLY A 137 -4.30 10.62 10.41
CA GLY A 137 -3.31 10.84 9.34
C GLY A 137 -3.92 11.20 7.98
N GLY A 138 -5.11 10.70 7.67
CA GLY A 138 -5.79 10.96 6.40
C GLY A 138 -6.34 12.37 6.28
N PHE A 139 -6.88 12.92 7.34
CA PHE A 139 -7.48 14.25 7.35
C PHE A 139 -6.49 15.41 7.13
N PRO A 140 -5.33 15.48 7.82
CA PRO A 140 -4.33 16.52 7.57
C PRO A 140 -3.70 16.45 6.17
N LEU A 141 -3.57 15.25 5.62
CA LEU A 141 -3.03 15.06 4.28
C LEU A 141 -3.98 15.61 3.21
N PHE A 142 -5.27 15.41 3.41
CA PHE A 142 -6.31 15.94 2.52
C PHE A 142 -6.44 17.47 2.65
N ALA A 143 -6.37 18.01 3.85
CA ALA A 143 -6.40 19.46 4.10
C ALA A 143 -5.14 20.16 3.55
N GLY A 144 -3.97 19.53 3.62
CA GLY A 144 -2.74 20.06 3.03
C GLY A 144 -2.77 20.12 1.50
N LEU A 145 -3.42 19.17 0.84
CA LEU A 145 -3.58 19.14 -0.62
C LEU A 145 -4.59 20.18 -1.14
N THR A 146 -5.60 20.52 -0.35
CA THR A 146 -6.59 21.54 -0.73
C THR A 146 -6.08 22.97 -0.47
N SER A 147 -5.14 23.16 0.45
CA SER A 147 -4.55 24.47 0.77
C SER A 147 -3.52 24.96 -0.25
N THR A 148 -3.07 24.12 -1.20
CA THR A 148 -2.03 24.50 -2.17
C THR A 148 -2.62 25.02 -3.50
N LYS A 149 -3.93 25.26 -3.56
CA LYS A 149 -4.65 25.85 -4.72
C LYS A 149 -5.30 27.19 -4.39
N ALA A 150 -4.71 27.99 -3.49
CA ALA A 150 -5.07 29.40 -3.30
C ALA A 150 -3.94 30.29 -3.77
#